data_7e955b7405028332fe85218cd517b198
#
_entry.id   7e955b7405028332fe85218cd517b198
#
_cell.length_a   1.000
_cell.length_b   1.000
_cell.length_c   1.000
_cell.angle_alpha   90.00
_cell.angle_beta   90.00
_cell.angle_gamma   90.00
#
_symmetry.space_group_name_H-M   'P 1'
#
loop_
_entity.id
_entity.type
_entity.pdbx_description
1 polymer ?
#
loop_
_entity_poly.entity_id
_entity_poly.type
_entity_poly.pdbx_seq_one_letter_code
_entity_poly.pdbx_strand_id
1 'polypeptide(L)'
;MVAALVLASAAPPASAQRGRGGAPAAPAAPTPRGVDGRVIWGALPGHTGVWNAQGSTLWDLDKEDPSLGFTSFNTGKIKFSEVPLQPWARALVKERMIDLNEPYTRCKPSGGARNLFTPYGTEFLDFPEQKRFVITNTGGPHTYRIIYYDGRPHPKDLEPTYLGHSVGHWEGDTIVFDTIGFNEQFWIDRQGTPHTDKLHLVERLTRTDFNTIKYEVTIEDPGAYTAPWKGGFNMRFTPDQESFEFMCQDNMRTSEINGLTSRVVP
;
A
#
# COMPACT_ATOMS: atom_id res chain seq x y z
N MET A 1 2.81 32.74 59.34
CA MET A 1 3.86 31.90 58.72
C MET A 1 3.22 30.59 58.34
N VAL A 2 2.89 30.40 57.07
CA VAL A 2 2.33 29.15 56.54
C VAL A 2 3.45 28.48 55.70
N ALA A 3 3.92 27.34 56.14
CA ALA A 3 4.96 26.56 55.45
C ALA A 3 4.27 25.72 54.38
N ALA A 4 4.60 25.97 53.11
CA ALA A 4 4.18 25.15 51.97
C ALA A 4 5.11 23.93 51.87
N LEU A 5 4.53 22.74 52.00
CA LEU A 5 5.19 21.45 51.75
C LEU A 5 5.19 21.16 50.25
N VAL A 6 6.35 21.17 49.61
CA VAL A 6 6.53 20.74 48.24
C VAL A 6 6.74 19.23 48.22
N LEU A 7 5.74 18.48 47.76
CA LEU A 7 5.86 17.05 47.48
C LEU A 7 6.52 16.86 46.12
N ALA A 8 7.77 16.45 46.10
CA ALA A 8 8.44 16.00 44.90
C ALA A 8 7.99 14.57 44.56
N SER A 9 7.22 14.42 43.49
CA SER A 9 6.86 13.11 42.91
C SER A 9 8.05 12.57 42.10
N ALA A 10 8.72 11.55 42.61
CA ALA A 10 9.72 10.80 41.86
C ALA A 10 9.01 9.89 40.84
N ALA A 11 9.29 10.09 39.55
CA ALA A 11 8.85 9.17 38.51
C ALA A 11 9.58 7.83 38.65
N PRO A 12 8.89 6.69 38.47
CA PRO A 12 9.54 5.39 38.51
C PRO A 12 10.49 5.22 37.32
N PRO A 13 11.61 4.50 37.45
CA PRO A 13 12.52 4.26 36.33
C PRO A 13 11.82 3.41 35.26
N ALA A 14 12.01 3.80 34.01
CA ALA A 14 11.56 3.03 32.85
C ALA A 14 12.24 1.66 32.87
N SER A 15 11.47 0.60 33.16
CA SER A 15 11.94 -0.77 33.06
C SER A 15 12.19 -1.12 31.61
N ALA A 16 13.46 -1.31 31.24
CA ALA A 16 13.85 -1.87 29.95
C ALA A 16 13.15 -3.24 29.77
N GLN A 17 12.22 -3.33 28.84
CA GLN A 17 11.61 -4.59 28.43
C GLN A 17 12.69 -5.46 27.79
N ARG A 18 13.28 -6.35 28.57
CA ARG A 18 14.07 -7.47 28.05
C ARG A 18 13.18 -8.31 27.17
N GLY A 19 13.59 -8.52 25.90
CA GLY A 19 12.92 -9.37 24.95
C GLY A 19 12.64 -10.75 25.55
N ARG A 20 11.39 -11.01 25.84
CA ARG A 20 10.92 -12.38 26.11
C ARG A 20 10.99 -13.11 24.78
N GLY A 21 11.78 -14.17 24.72
CA GLY A 21 11.68 -15.17 23.68
C GLY A 21 10.20 -15.59 23.57
N GLY A 22 9.55 -15.15 22.51
CA GLY A 22 8.12 -15.39 22.32
C GLY A 22 7.88 -16.90 22.16
N ALA A 23 6.91 -17.43 22.90
CA ALA A 23 6.32 -18.72 22.58
C ALA A 23 5.95 -18.75 21.08
N PRO A 24 6.02 -19.91 20.41
CA PRO A 24 5.58 -20.03 19.02
C PRO A 24 4.20 -19.37 18.89
N ALA A 25 4.05 -18.47 17.92
CA ALA A 25 2.77 -17.83 17.67
C ALA A 25 1.71 -18.91 17.45
N ALA A 26 0.55 -18.78 18.11
CA ALA A 26 -0.57 -19.69 17.89
C ALA A 26 -0.88 -19.74 16.38
N PRO A 27 -1.30 -20.92 15.84
CA PRO A 27 -1.68 -21.02 14.44
C PRO A 27 -2.70 -19.94 14.08
N ALA A 28 -2.50 -19.32 12.92
CA ALA A 28 -3.44 -18.31 12.44
C ALA A 28 -4.83 -18.94 12.27
N ALA A 29 -5.89 -18.23 12.68
CA ALA A 29 -7.25 -18.70 12.45
C ALA A 29 -7.50 -18.82 10.92
N PRO A 30 -8.31 -19.80 10.49
CA PRO A 30 -8.54 -20.05 9.07
C PRO A 30 -9.23 -18.86 8.39
N THR A 31 -9.10 -18.79 7.07
CA THR A 31 -9.80 -17.81 6.23
C THR A 31 -11.31 -17.86 6.49
N PRO A 32 -11.95 -16.75 6.88
CA PRO A 32 -13.38 -16.71 7.15
C PRO A 32 -14.19 -16.82 5.86
N ARG A 33 -15.33 -17.51 5.96
CA ARG A 33 -16.22 -17.74 4.81
C ARG A 33 -17.65 -17.36 5.15
N GLY A 34 -18.36 -16.88 4.14
CA GLY A 34 -19.79 -16.67 4.19
C GLY A 34 -20.58 -17.98 4.15
N VAL A 35 -21.89 -17.88 4.30
CA VAL A 35 -22.81 -19.02 4.21
C VAL A 35 -22.81 -19.69 2.83
N ASP A 36 -22.41 -18.97 1.81
CA ASP A 36 -22.24 -19.42 0.42
C ASP A 36 -20.85 -20.05 0.16
N GLY A 37 -20.01 -20.18 1.19
CA GLY A 37 -18.65 -20.72 1.12
C GLY A 37 -17.60 -19.75 0.56
N ARG A 38 -17.98 -18.56 0.10
CA ARG A 38 -17.05 -17.56 -0.43
C ARG A 38 -16.22 -16.93 0.68
N VAL A 39 -15.02 -16.50 0.35
CA VAL A 39 -14.14 -15.76 1.26
C VAL A 39 -14.80 -14.45 1.68
N ILE A 40 -14.84 -14.17 2.97
CA ILE A 40 -15.17 -12.84 3.48
C ILE A 40 -13.90 -12.00 3.39
N TRP A 41 -13.93 -10.92 2.62
CA TRP A 41 -12.75 -10.07 2.37
C TRP A 41 -12.56 -8.96 3.39
N GLY A 42 -13.61 -8.51 4.03
CA GLY A 42 -13.62 -7.50 5.08
C GLY A 42 -13.67 -8.08 6.48
N ALA A 43 -14.19 -7.28 7.41
CA ALA A 43 -14.55 -7.71 8.76
C ALA A 43 -15.70 -8.72 8.74
N LEU A 44 -15.83 -9.49 9.81
CA LEU A 44 -17.00 -10.36 10.00
C LEU A 44 -18.27 -9.49 10.20
N PRO A 45 -19.45 -10.03 9.89
CA PRO A 45 -20.71 -9.32 10.15
C PRO A 45 -20.82 -8.82 11.60
N GLY A 46 -21.16 -7.55 11.78
CA GLY A 46 -21.25 -6.90 13.10
C GLY A 46 -19.92 -6.41 13.67
N HIS A 47 -18.82 -6.54 12.92
CA HIS A 47 -17.50 -6.03 13.29
C HIS A 47 -16.99 -5.04 12.24
N THR A 48 -16.01 -4.23 12.62
CA THR A 48 -15.27 -3.35 11.72
C THR A 48 -13.81 -3.81 11.58
N GLY A 49 -13.13 -3.32 10.59
CA GLY A 49 -11.70 -3.58 10.41
C GLY A 49 -11.22 -3.29 9.01
N VAL A 50 -9.97 -2.92 8.89
CA VAL A 50 -9.31 -2.56 7.63
C VAL A 50 -8.02 -3.36 7.43
N TRP A 51 -7.54 -3.38 6.21
CA TRP A 51 -6.29 -4.01 5.83
C TRP A 51 -5.18 -2.98 5.68
N ASN A 52 -4.02 -3.28 6.24
CA ASN A 52 -2.83 -2.43 6.14
C ASN A 52 -1.67 -3.22 5.52
N ALA A 53 -1.04 -2.65 4.51
CA ALA A 53 0.13 -3.25 3.88
C ALA A 53 1.31 -3.38 4.86
N GLN A 54 2.01 -4.49 4.78
CA GLN A 54 3.26 -4.70 5.51
C GLN A 54 4.44 -4.21 4.66
N GLY A 55 4.85 -2.98 4.92
CA GLY A 55 5.87 -2.29 4.13
C GLY A 55 5.27 -1.28 3.15
N SER A 56 6.12 -0.71 2.31
CA SER A 56 5.76 0.39 1.40
C SER A 56 6.42 0.28 0.02
N THR A 57 7.03 -0.87 -0.27
CA THR A 57 7.92 -1.05 -1.43
C THR A 57 7.74 -2.44 -2.03
N LEU A 58 8.07 -2.56 -3.30
CA LEU A 58 8.03 -3.82 -4.04
C LEU A 58 9.38 -4.53 -4.13
N TRP A 59 10.44 -3.86 -3.73
CA TRP A 59 11.82 -4.38 -3.74
C TRP A 59 12.57 -3.94 -2.49
N ASP A 60 13.67 -4.62 -2.18
CA ASP A 60 14.54 -4.32 -1.06
C ASP A 60 15.78 -3.53 -1.53
N LEU A 61 16.34 -2.72 -0.66
CA LEU A 61 17.68 -2.16 -0.85
C LEU A 61 18.71 -3.28 -0.95
N ASP A 62 19.77 -3.07 -1.73
CA ASP A 62 20.88 -4.01 -1.81
C ASP A 62 21.64 -4.12 -0.48
N LYS A 63 21.69 -3.01 0.26
CA LYS A 63 22.23 -2.90 1.62
C LYS A 63 21.46 -1.84 2.40
N GLU A 64 21.49 -1.95 3.73
CA GLU A 64 20.93 -0.93 4.59
C GLU A 64 21.59 0.43 4.35
N ASP A 65 20.77 1.47 4.23
CA ASP A 65 21.24 2.85 4.13
C ASP A 65 20.38 3.74 5.05
N PRO A 66 20.87 4.06 6.26
CA PRO A 66 20.14 4.89 7.22
C PRO A 66 19.89 6.33 6.75
N SER A 67 20.58 6.80 5.72
CA SER A 67 20.37 8.15 5.17
C SER A 67 19.10 8.27 4.36
N LEU A 68 18.56 7.15 3.91
CA LEU A 68 17.29 7.09 3.18
C LEU A 68 16.14 7.07 4.18
N GLY A 69 15.13 7.89 3.97
CA GLY A 69 13.98 8.04 4.87
C GLY A 69 13.05 6.82 4.95
N PHE A 70 13.48 5.65 4.50
CA PHE A 70 12.74 4.39 4.56
C PHE A 70 13.70 3.20 4.72
N THR A 71 13.23 2.17 5.40
CA THR A 71 13.98 0.96 5.70
C THR A 71 13.33 -0.25 5.03
N SER A 72 13.62 -0.48 3.75
CA SER A 72 13.28 -1.73 3.06
C SER A 72 14.55 -2.52 2.81
N PHE A 73 14.99 -3.21 3.83
CA PHE A 73 16.19 -4.02 3.79
C PHE A 73 15.90 -5.41 4.38
N ASN A 74 16.29 -6.44 3.65
CA ASN A 74 16.09 -7.84 4.07
C ASN A 74 14.64 -8.25 4.36
N THR A 75 13.68 -7.79 3.58
CA THR A 75 12.28 -8.21 3.71
C THR A 75 11.95 -9.46 2.87
N GLY A 76 12.93 -9.99 2.14
CA GLY A 76 12.78 -11.16 1.26
C GLY A 76 12.25 -10.85 -0.12
N LYS A 77 12.22 -9.57 -0.50
CA LYS A 77 11.84 -9.12 -1.85
C LYS A 77 13.06 -9.14 -2.77
N ILE A 78 12.79 -9.03 -4.08
CA ILE A 78 13.84 -8.80 -5.09
C ILE A 78 14.69 -7.59 -4.69
N LYS A 79 16.00 -7.65 -4.88
CA LYS A 79 16.90 -6.53 -4.59
C LYS A 79 16.82 -5.46 -5.67
N PHE A 80 17.09 -4.21 -5.31
CA PHE A 80 17.07 -3.10 -6.28
C PHE A 80 17.97 -3.34 -7.49
N SER A 81 19.15 -3.92 -7.29
CA SER A 81 20.06 -4.28 -8.38
C SER A 81 19.48 -5.29 -9.37
N GLU A 82 18.57 -6.15 -8.90
CA GLU A 82 17.95 -7.22 -9.67
C GLU A 82 16.68 -6.77 -10.40
N VAL A 83 16.07 -5.64 -10.00
CA VAL A 83 14.92 -5.07 -10.73
C VAL A 83 15.38 -4.70 -12.13
N PRO A 84 14.75 -5.21 -13.21
CA PRO A 84 15.20 -5.05 -14.58
C PRO A 84 14.90 -3.65 -15.17
N LEU A 85 15.25 -2.60 -14.45
CA LEU A 85 15.02 -1.21 -14.84
C LEU A 85 15.85 -0.81 -16.06
N GLN A 86 15.25 -0.09 -17.00
CA GLN A 86 15.96 0.65 -18.03
C GLN A 86 16.95 1.64 -17.37
N PRO A 87 18.07 2.00 -18.05
CA PRO A 87 19.08 2.90 -17.46
C PRO A 87 18.51 4.23 -16.95
N TRP A 88 17.61 4.87 -17.69
CA TRP A 88 16.95 6.10 -17.30
C TRP A 88 16.05 5.92 -16.06
N ALA A 89 15.29 4.82 -16.02
CA ALA A 89 14.39 4.50 -14.93
C ALA A 89 15.17 4.25 -13.63
N ARG A 90 16.31 3.54 -13.72
CA ARG A 90 17.20 3.30 -12.59
C ARG A 90 17.83 4.60 -12.05
N ALA A 91 18.22 5.52 -12.93
CA ALA A 91 18.73 6.82 -12.54
C ALA A 91 17.66 7.65 -11.82
N LEU A 92 16.44 7.65 -12.35
CA LEU A 92 15.31 8.38 -11.78
C LEU A 92 14.90 7.83 -10.39
N VAL A 93 14.92 6.50 -10.17
CA VAL A 93 14.66 5.94 -8.83
C VAL A 93 15.67 6.49 -7.83
N LYS A 94 16.96 6.48 -8.16
CA LYS A 94 18.02 6.99 -7.26
C LYS A 94 17.83 8.46 -6.91
N GLU A 95 17.41 9.29 -7.85
CA GLU A 95 17.07 10.69 -7.62
C GLU A 95 15.86 10.83 -6.67
N ARG A 96 14.78 10.09 -6.96
CA ARG A 96 13.54 10.12 -6.16
C ARG A 96 13.71 9.59 -4.73
N MET A 97 14.65 8.68 -4.52
CA MET A 97 15.00 8.18 -3.18
C MET A 97 15.61 9.29 -2.29
N ILE A 98 16.24 10.28 -2.87
CA ILE A 98 16.82 11.44 -2.16
C ILE A 98 15.78 12.55 -1.98
N ASP A 99 15.05 12.85 -3.05
CA ASP A 99 13.96 13.83 -3.05
C ASP A 99 12.61 13.11 -3.00
N LEU A 100 12.10 12.88 -1.79
CA LEU A 100 10.84 12.16 -1.52
C LEU A 100 9.58 12.93 -1.97
N ASN A 101 9.65 13.66 -3.07
CA ASN A 101 8.57 14.48 -3.60
C ASN A 101 7.53 13.63 -4.37
N GLU A 102 7.02 12.60 -3.71
CA GLU A 102 6.02 11.70 -4.29
C GLU A 102 4.74 12.46 -4.66
N PRO A 103 4.12 12.20 -5.83
CA PRO A 103 2.85 12.82 -6.22
C PRO A 103 1.74 12.68 -5.17
N TYR A 104 1.72 11.57 -4.44
CA TYR A 104 0.79 11.33 -3.34
C TYR A 104 0.87 12.41 -2.25
N THR A 105 2.05 12.94 -1.92
CA THR A 105 2.22 14.02 -0.94
C THR A 105 1.59 15.34 -1.37
N ARG A 106 1.22 15.45 -2.65
CA ARG A 106 0.48 16.57 -3.25
C ARG A 106 -0.95 16.19 -3.61
N CYS A 107 -1.54 15.26 -2.88
CA CYS A 107 -2.91 14.77 -3.06
C CYS A 107 -3.22 14.18 -4.44
N LYS A 108 -2.20 13.69 -5.15
CA LYS A 108 -2.44 12.93 -6.37
C LYS A 108 -2.81 11.48 -6.02
N PRO A 109 -3.71 10.85 -6.77
CA PRO A 109 -4.03 9.44 -6.56
C PRO A 109 -2.80 8.54 -6.65
N SER A 110 -2.78 7.50 -5.82
CA SER A 110 -1.84 6.40 -5.94
C SER A 110 -2.39 5.38 -6.92
N GLY A 111 -1.64 5.08 -7.97
CA GLY A 111 -2.03 4.08 -8.97
C GLY A 111 -1.39 2.72 -8.75
N GLY A 112 -1.84 1.72 -9.50
CA GLY A 112 -1.26 0.38 -9.52
C GLY A 112 -1.08 -0.23 -8.13
N ALA A 113 0.06 -0.87 -7.91
CA ALA A 113 0.43 -1.48 -6.63
C ALA A 113 0.55 -0.46 -5.49
N ARG A 114 0.93 0.79 -5.80
CA ARG A 114 1.04 1.88 -4.81
C ARG A 114 -0.28 2.18 -4.12
N ASN A 115 -1.40 1.91 -4.76
CA ASN A 115 -2.73 2.08 -4.18
C ASN A 115 -2.90 1.29 -2.88
N LEU A 116 -2.37 0.06 -2.81
CA LEU A 116 -2.43 -0.81 -1.64
C LEU A 116 -1.45 -0.42 -0.51
N PHE A 117 -0.47 0.44 -0.78
CA PHE A 117 0.41 1.02 0.24
C PHE A 117 -0.12 2.35 0.80
N THR A 118 -1.35 2.69 0.51
CA THR A 118 -1.99 3.91 1.02
C THR A 118 -2.21 3.78 2.53
N PRO A 119 -1.87 4.80 3.33
CA PRO A 119 -2.05 4.73 4.77
C PRO A 119 -3.53 4.78 5.17
N TYR A 120 -3.79 4.45 6.43
CA TYR A 120 -5.10 4.49 7.10
C TYR A 120 -6.07 3.38 6.73
N GLY A 121 -5.65 2.41 5.93
CA GLY A 121 -6.40 1.20 5.67
C GLY A 121 -7.02 1.11 4.29
N THR A 122 -7.22 -0.13 3.90
CA THR A 122 -7.86 -0.56 2.66
C THR A 122 -9.01 -1.49 3.02
N GLU A 123 -10.13 -1.36 2.34
CA GLU A 123 -11.21 -2.33 2.40
C GLU A 123 -11.39 -3.01 1.05
N PHE A 124 -11.74 -4.29 1.11
CA PHE A 124 -12.03 -5.12 -0.05
C PHE A 124 -13.50 -5.54 0.00
N LEU A 125 -14.24 -5.22 -1.04
CA LEU A 125 -15.68 -5.46 -1.14
C LEU A 125 -15.97 -6.33 -2.35
N ASP A 126 -16.48 -7.54 -2.14
CA ASP A 126 -16.93 -8.42 -3.20
C ASP A 126 -18.44 -8.25 -3.40
N PHE A 127 -18.85 -7.93 -4.63
CA PHE A 127 -20.24 -7.82 -5.07
C PHE A 127 -20.56 -8.91 -6.11
N PRO A 128 -20.79 -10.16 -5.68
CA PRO A 128 -20.94 -11.29 -6.60
C PRO A 128 -22.12 -11.14 -7.57
N GLU A 129 -23.21 -10.54 -7.14
CA GLU A 129 -24.38 -10.28 -7.98
C GLU A 129 -24.09 -9.31 -9.13
N GLN A 130 -23.14 -8.41 -8.91
CA GLN A 130 -22.72 -7.41 -9.90
C GLN A 130 -21.46 -7.82 -10.64
N LYS A 131 -20.83 -8.95 -10.27
CA LYS A 131 -19.54 -9.41 -10.81
C LYS A 131 -18.45 -8.33 -10.69
N ARG A 132 -18.40 -7.66 -9.55
CA ARG A 132 -17.42 -6.60 -9.23
C ARG A 132 -16.73 -6.85 -7.92
N PHE A 133 -15.43 -6.66 -7.91
CA PHE A 133 -14.61 -6.59 -6.70
C PHE A 133 -14.09 -5.16 -6.58
N VAL A 134 -14.26 -4.54 -5.42
CA VAL A 134 -13.91 -3.13 -5.20
C VAL A 134 -12.85 -3.04 -4.12
N ILE A 135 -11.82 -2.26 -4.39
CA ILE A 135 -10.77 -1.89 -3.44
C ILE A 135 -10.98 -0.42 -3.10
N THR A 136 -11.19 -0.10 -1.82
CA THR A 136 -11.30 1.27 -1.35
C THR A 136 -10.14 1.61 -0.41
N ASN A 137 -9.68 2.85 -0.42
CA ASN A 137 -8.60 3.32 0.41
C ASN A 137 -9.05 4.56 1.20
N THR A 138 -8.76 4.60 2.49
CA THR A 138 -9.05 5.75 3.35
C THR A 138 -8.13 6.94 3.03
N GLY A 139 -6.83 6.68 2.90
CA GLY A 139 -5.85 7.74 2.69
C GLY A 139 -5.79 8.29 1.26
N GLY A 140 -5.22 9.48 1.12
CA GLY A 140 -5.09 10.16 -0.16
C GLY A 140 -6.41 10.81 -0.61
N PRO A 141 -6.66 10.90 -1.92
CA PRO A 141 -7.87 11.52 -2.46
C PRO A 141 -9.07 10.56 -2.51
N HIS A 142 -9.24 9.66 -1.56
CA HIS A 142 -10.33 8.67 -1.49
C HIS A 142 -10.50 7.88 -2.79
N THR A 143 -9.48 7.15 -3.16
CA THR A 143 -9.50 6.35 -4.38
C THR A 143 -10.21 5.03 -4.19
N TYR A 144 -10.85 4.56 -5.24
CA TYR A 144 -11.39 3.21 -5.33
C TYR A 144 -11.04 2.60 -6.68
N ARG A 145 -10.78 1.29 -6.69
CA ARG A 145 -10.59 0.52 -7.93
C ARG A 145 -11.73 -0.46 -8.06
N ILE A 146 -12.28 -0.57 -9.27
CA ILE A 146 -13.30 -1.57 -9.59
C ILE A 146 -12.67 -2.60 -10.51
N ILE A 147 -12.69 -3.85 -10.09
CA ILE A 147 -12.28 -5.00 -10.89
C ILE A 147 -13.56 -5.69 -11.39
N TYR A 148 -13.73 -5.74 -12.69
CA TYR A 148 -14.85 -6.41 -13.32
C TYR A 148 -14.49 -7.87 -13.60
N TYR A 149 -15.22 -8.81 -13.01
CA TYR A 149 -15.01 -10.25 -13.24
C TYR A 149 -16.22 -10.92 -13.92
N ASP A 150 -16.88 -10.19 -14.80
CA ASP A 150 -18.01 -10.65 -15.62
C ASP A 150 -17.59 -11.19 -17.00
N GLY A 151 -16.29 -11.32 -17.25
CA GLY A 151 -15.74 -11.83 -18.49
C GLY A 151 -15.59 -10.80 -19.62
N ARG A 152 -15.84 -9.51 -19.31
CA ARG A 152 -15.63 -8.45 -20.31
C ARG A 152 -14.14 -8.28 -20.64
N PRO A 153 -13.79 -7.88 -21.87
CA PRO A 153 -12.44 -7.42 -22.20
C PRO A 153 -12.23 -5.97 -21.74
N HIS A 154 -10.99 -5.51 -21.80
CA HIS A 154 -10.70 -4.08 -21.71
C HIS A 154 -11.32 -3.31 -22.87
N PRO A 155 -11.82 -2.06 -22.64
CA PRO A 155 -12.22 -1.18 -23.71
C PRO A 155 -11.06 -0.89 -24.68
N LYS A 156 -11.37 -0.72 -25.97
CA LYS A 156 -10.36 -0.43 -26.98
C LYS A 156 -9.79 0.99 -26.86
N ASP A 157 -10.67 1.94 -26.48
CA ASP A 157 -10.35 3.36 -26.39
C ASP A 157 -10.33 3.76 -24.91
N LEU A 158 -9.22 3.41 -24.20
CA LEU A 158 -9.01 3.76 -22.82
C LEU A 158 -8.35 5.13 -22.70
N GLU A 159 -9.00 6.04 -22.00
CA GLU A 159 -8.35 7.26 -21.50
C GLU A 159 -7.43 6.90 -20.33
N PRO A 160 -6.13 7.24 -20.36
CA PRO A 160 -5.20 6.92 -19.30
C PRO A 160 -5.56 7.58 -17.97
N THR A 161 -5.63 6.79 -16.90
CA THR A 161 -5.99 7.24 -15.56
C THR A 161 -4.95 6.80 -14.53
N TYR A 162 -5.04 7.32 -13.30
CA TYR A 162 -4.20 6.85 -12.19
C TYR A 162 -4.44 5.40 -11.82
N LEU A 163 -5.66 4.91 -11.95
CA LEU A 163 -6.07 3.59 -11.47
C LEU A 163 -6.19 2.55 -12.60
N GLY A 164 -6.13 3.00 -13.86
CA GLY A 164 -6.31 2.14 -15.01
C GLY A 164 -7.71 1.54 -15.11
N HIS A 165 -7.87 0.55 -15.96
CA HIS A 165 -9.07 -0.28 -16.08
C HIS A 165 -8.71 -1.72 -15.74
N SER A 166 -9.46 -2.32 -14.81
CA SER A 166 -9.17 -3.66 -14.28
C SER A 166 -10.25 -4.65 -14.67
N VAL A 167 -9.86 -5.79 -15.26
CA VAL A 167 -10.71 -6.95 -15.49
C VAL A 167 -10.12 -8.14 -14.74
N GLY A 168 -10.95 -9.08 -14.28
CA GLY A 168 -10.44 -10.16 -13.46
C GLY A 168 -11.26 -11.44 -13.53
N HIS A 169 -10.77 -12.43 -12.81
CA HIS A 169 -11.43 -13.71 -12.62
C HIS A 169 -11.00 -14.34 -11.30
N TRP A 170 -11.74 -15.34 -10.87
CA TRP A 170 -11.42 -16.09 -9.67
C TRP A 170 -10.63 -17.38 -10.00
N GLU A 171 -9.56 -17.61 -9.26
CA GLU A 171 -8.83 -18.87 -9.20
C GLU A 171 -8.93 -19.44 -7.78
N GLY A 172 -9.98 -20.22 -7.52
CA GLY A 172 -10.32 -20.63 -6.16
C GLY A 172 -10.61 -19.41 -5.28
N ASP A 173 -9.84 -19.23 -4.22
CA ASP A 173 -9.96 -18.12 -3.27
C ASP A 173 -9.11 -16.89 -3.65
N THR A 174 -8.47 -16.91 -4.81
CA THR A 174 -7.64 -15.82 -5.30
C THR A 174 -8.40 -15.01 -6.35
N ILE A 175 -8.52 -13.70 -6.14
CA ILE A 175 -8.91 -12.80 -7.24
C ILE A 175 -7.66 -12.44 -8.02
N VAL A 176 -7.67 -12.74 -9.32
CA VAL A 176 -6.63 -12.37 -10.28
C VAL A 176 -7.19 -11.27 -11.16
N PHE A 177 -6.46 -10.21 -11.34
CA PHE A 177 -6.92 -9.11 -12.17
C PHE A 177 -5.79 -8.48 -12.97
N ASP A 178 -6.15 -8.16 -14.19
CA ASP A 178 -5.34 -7.53 -15.21
C ASP A 178 -5.69 -6.03 -15.26
N THR A 179 -4.70 -5.15 -15.31
CA THR A 179 -4.93 -3.71 -15.32
C THR A 179 -4.02 -3.02 -16.33
N ILE A 180 -4.63 -2.24 -17.22
CA ILE A 180 -3.97 -1.41 -18.23
C ILE A 180 -4.55 0.01 -18.26
N GLY A 181 -4.02 0.88 -19.09
CA GLY A 181 -4.51 2.25 -19.25
C GLY A 181 -4.14 3.17 -18.11
N PHE A 182 -2.93 3.06 -17.60
CA PHE A 182 -2.38 3.96 -16.60
C PHE A 182 -1.81 5.24 -17.23
N ASN A 183 -1.98 6.37 -16.54
CA ASN A 183 -1.20 7.57 -16.82
C ASN A 183 0.15 7.52 -16.09
N GLU A 184 1.10 8.37 -16.47
CA GLU A 184 2.47 8.37 -15.92
C GLU A 184 2.62 9.23 -14.64
N GLN A 185 1.52 9.64 -13.99
CA GLN A 185 1.52 10.68 -12.95
C GLN A 185 1.63 10.14 -11.51
N PHE A 186 1.98 8.88 -11.32
CA PHE A 186 2.18 8.29 -10.00
C PHE A 186 3.45 7.43 -9.96
N TRP A 187 3.85 7.00 -8.78
CA TRP A 187 4.93 6.03 -8.59
C TRP A 187 4.32 4.66 -8.28
N ILE A 188 4.95 3.57 -8.71
CA ILE A 188 4.46 2.20 -8.45
C ILE A 188 4.59 1.83 -6.97
N ASP A 189 5.57 2.40 -6.27
CA ASP A 189 5.79 2.25 -4.84
C ASP A 189 6.32 3.57 -4.23
N ARG A 190 6.55 3.57 -2.92
CA ARG A 190 7.02 4.77 -2.21
C ARG A 190 8.49 5.11 -2.44
N GLN A 191 9.26 4.23 -3.08
CA GLN A 191 10.67 4.45 -3.40
C GLN A 191 10.88 5.16 -4.74
N GLY A 192 9.81 5.50 -5.43
CA GLY A 192 9.89 6.26 -6.67
C GLY A 192 10.05 5.42 -7.92
N THR A 193 9.68 4.15 -7.86
CA THR A 193 9.73 3.25 -9.01
C THR A 193 8.85 3.79 -10.15
N PRO A 194 9.46 4.14 -11.31
CA PRO A 194 8.74 4.75 -12.42
C PRO A 194 8.06 3.71 -13.30
N HIS A 195 7.17 4.22 -14.12
CA HIS A 195 6.55 3.47 -15.22
C HIS A 195 6.24 4.45 -16.37
N THR A 196 5.78 3.90 -17.50
CA THR A 196 5.28 4.64 -18.65
C THR A 196 3.79 4.35 -18.86
N ASP A 197 3.20 4.94 -19.88
CA ASP A 197 1.82 4.66 -20.35
C ASP A 197 1.61 3.21 -20.83
N LYS A 198 2.71 2.44 -20.98
CA LYS A 198 2.70 1.01 -21.33
C LYS A 198 2.62 0.08 -20.14
N LEU A 199 2.44 0.63 -18.94
CA LEU A 199 2.33 -0.18 -17.74
C LEU A 199 1.15 -1.15 -17.83
N HIS A 200 1.46 -2.42 -17.65
CA HIS A 200 0.51 -3.51 -17.51
C HIS A 200 0.79 -4.25 -16.20
N LEU A 201 -0.24 -4.46 -15.40
CA LEU A 201 -0.15 -5.16 -14.13
C LEU A 201 -1.04 -6.39 -14.15
N VAL A 202 -0.48 -7.54 -13.76
CA VAL A 202 -1.27 -8.72 -13.39
C VAL A 202 -1.14 -8.90 -11.88
N GLU A 203 -2.25 -8.72 -11.17
CA GLU A 203 -2.29 -8.66 -9.71
C GLU A 203 -3.08 -9.84 -9.14
N ARG A 204 -2.69 -10.33 -7.99
CA ARG A 204 -3.29 -11.47 -7.31
C ARG A 204 -3.47 -11.14 -5.83
N LEU A 205 -4.67 -11.29 -5.32
CA LEU A 205 -4.99 -11.18 -3.90
C LEU A 205 -5.54 -12.50 -3.40
N THR A 206 -4.94 -13.03 -2.34
CA THR A 206 -5.38 -14.26 -1.68
C THR A 206 -5.48 -14.02 -0.18
N ARG A 207 -6.66 -14.20 0.41
CA ARG A 207 -6.78 -14.21 1.87
C ARG A 207 -6.33 -15.57 2.37
N THR A 208 -5.11 -15.64 2.92
CA THR A 208 -4.47 -16.89 3.33
C THR A 208 -4.91 -17.38 4.69
N ASP A 209 -5.33 -16.48 5.56
CA ASP A 209 -5.85 -16.74 6.90
C ASP A 209 -6.73 -15.58 7.38
N PHE A 210 -7.20 -15.65 8.63
CA PHE A 210 -8.07 -14.62 9.20
C PHE A 210 -7.45 -13.22 9.14
N ASN A 211 -6.13 -13.10 9.37
CA ASN A 211 -5.42 -11.83 9.54
C ASN A 211 -4.52 -11.46 8.37
N THR A 212 -4.44 -12.28 7.31
CA THR A 212 -3.45 -12.09 6.26
C THR A 212 -4.07 -12.15 4.87
N ILE A 213 -3.81 -11.11 4.08
CA ILE A 213 -3.96 -11.14 2.62
C ILE A 213 -2.56 -11.12 2.02
N LYS A 214 -2.27 -12.07 1.13
CA LYS A 214 -1.09 -12.07 0.29
C LYS A 214 -1.42 -11.32 -1.00
N TYR A 215 -0.62 -10.31 -1.31
CA TYR A 215 -0.66 -9.60 -2.58
C TYR A 215 0.58 -9.94 -3.40
N GLU A 216 0.37 -10.30 -4.66
CA GLU A 216 1.41 -10.58 -5.65
C GLU A 216 1.11 -9.77 -6.91
N VAL A 217 2.15 -9.26 -7.56
CA VAL A 217 2.02 -8.48 -8.79
C VAL A 217 3.12 -8.84 -9.78
N THR A 218 2.74 -9.02 -11.03
CA THR A 218 3.65 -9.03 -12.18
C THR A 218 3.56 -7.68 -12.85
N ILE A 219 4.69 -7.05 -13.09
CA ILE A 219 4.84 -5.72 -13.66
C ILE A 219 5.48 -5.87 -15.03
N GLU A 220 4.78 -5.42 -16.06
CA GLU A 220 5.24 -5.37 -17.42
C GLU A 220 5.15 -3.94 -17.95
N ASP A 221 6.26 -3.37 -18.37
CA ASP A 221 6.31 -2.04 -18.97
C ASP A 221 7.62 -1.93 -19.79
N PRO A 222 7.59 -2.19 -21.10
CA PRO A 222 8.78 -2.17 -21.93
C PRO A 222 9.43 -0.78 -22.04
N GLY A 223 8.71 0.28 -21.66
CA GLY A 223 9.26 1.63 -21.59
C GLY A 223 10.18 1.84 -20.39
N ALA A 224 9.88 1.20 -19.25
CA ALA A 224 10.61 1.38 -18.00
C ALA A 224 11.47 0.18 -17.60
N TYR A 225 11.17 -1.01 -18.10
CA TYR A 225 11.84 -2.26 -17.74
C TYR A 225 12.32 -3.03 -18.97
N THR A 226 13.42 -3.76 -18.81
CA THR A 226 13.99 -4.61 -19.87
C THR A 226 13.35 -6.00 -19.92
N ALA A 227 12.62 -6.38 -18.86
CA ALA A 227 11.86 -7.63 -18.76
C ALA A 227 10.73 -7.47 -17.72
N PRO A 228 9.67 -8.30 -17.78
CA PRO A 228 8.69 -8.41 -16.70
C PRO A 228 9.35 -8.82 -15.38
N TRP A 229 8.84 -8.31 -14.28
CA TRP A 229 9.31 -8.67 -12.95
C TRP A 229 8.18 -8.80 -11.95
N LYS A 230 8.44 -9.41 -10.81
CA LYS A 230 7.43 -9.70 -9.80
C LYS A 230 7.75 -9.00 -8.49
N GLY A 231 6.71 -8.50 -7.85
CA GLY A 231 6.74 -7.97 -6.51
C GLY A 231 5.58 -8.49 -5.68
N GLY A 232 5.53 -8.07 -4.43
CA GLY A 232 4.43 -8.42 -3.55
C GLY A 232 4.71 -8.12 -2.08
N PHE A 233 3.69 -8.29 -1.27
CA PHE A 233 3.75 -8.10 0.19
C PHE A 233 2.52 -8.73 0.83
N ASN A 234 2.55 -8.84 2.15
CA ASN A 234 1.37 -9.22 2.92
C ASN A 234 0.64 -7.97 3.43
N MET A 235 -0.67 -8.07 3.54
CA MET A 235 -1.50 -7.11 4.25
C MET A 235 -1.98 -7.76 5.54
N ARG A 236 -2.03 -6.97 6.62
CA ARG A 236 -2.52 -7.41 7.93
C ARG A 236 -3.86 -6.78 8.21
N PHE A 237 -4.76 -7.58 8.74
CA PHE A 237 -6.05 -7.11 9.23
C PHE A 237 -5.87 -6.36 10.55
N THR A 238 -6.48 -5.19 10.66
CA THR A 238 -6.59 -4.41 11.88
C THR A 238 -8.06 -4.37 12.28
N PRO A 239 -8.45 -5.16 13.28
CA PRO A 239 -9.82 -5.19 13.76
C PRO A 239 -10.20 -3.88 14.47
N ASP A 240 -11.49 -3.62 14.57
CA ASP A 240 -12.09 -2.50 15.31
C ASP A 240 -11.66 -1.10 14.80
N GLN A 241 -11.06 -1.05 13.61
CA GLN A 241 -10.76 0.20 12.90
C GLN A 241 -11.81 0.43 11.84
N GLU A 242 -12.35 1.63 11.80
CA GLU A 242 -13.27 2.08 10.74
C GLU A 242 -12.53 2.93 9.72
N SER A 243 -12.95 2.86 8.46
CA SER A 243 -12.60 3.87 7.48
C SER A 243 -13.19 5.21 7.89
N PHE A 244 -12.43 6.28 7.78
CA PHE A 244 -12.84 7.62 8.18
C PHE A 244 -12.67 8.61 7.03
N GLU A 245 -13.30 9.76 7.18
CA GLU A 245 -13.12 10.85 6.21
C GLU A 245 -11.69 11.41 6.31
N PHE A 246 -10.98 11.37 5.20
CA PHE A 246 -9.61 11.88 5.08
C PHE A 246 -9.53 12.93 3.97
N MET A 247 -9.44 14.19 4.36
CA MET A 247 -9.26 15.29 3.41
C MET A 247 -7.78 15.58 3.20
N CYS A 248 -7.23 15.02 2.13
CA CYS A 248 -5.80 15.15 1.82
C CYS A 248 -5.36 16.61 1.78
N GLN A 249 -6.15 17.49 1.20
CA GLN A 249 -5.82 18.93 1.10
C GLN A 249 -5.74 19.64 2.46
N ASP A 250 -6.54 19.21 3.43
CA ASP A 250 -6.51 19.80 4.77
C ASP A 250 -5.24 19.38 5.53
N ASN A 251 -4.78 18.15 5.31
CA ASN A 251 -3.52 17.67 5.87
C ASN A 251 -2.29 18.29 5.19
N MET A 252 -2.40 18.63 3.91
CA MET A 252 -1.34 19.32 3.15
C MET A 252 -1.12 20.77 3.64
N ARG A 253 -2.17 21.50 3.96
CA ARG A 253 -2.05 22.89 4.46
C ARG A 253 -1.13 23.01 5.67
N THR A 254 -1.17 22.04 6.57
CA THR A 254 -0.30 22.03 7.75
C THR A 254 1.17 21.83 7.36
N SER A 255 1.46 20.97 6.39
CA SER A 255 2.84 20.74 5.92
C SER A 255 3.36 21.87 5.05
N GLU A 256 2.51 22.50 4.22
CA GLU A 256 2.87 23.68 3.42
C GLU A 256 3.10 24.91 4.30
N ILE A 257 2.27 25.15 5.31
CA ILE A 257 2.46 26.25 6.27
C ILE A 257 3.75 26.04 7.04
N ASN A 258 4.05 24.82 7.50
CA ASN A 258 5.31 24.49 8.18
C ASN A 258 6.51 24.58 7.23
N GLY A 259 6.34 24.28 5.94
CA GLY A 259 7.36 24.44 4.90
C GLY A 259 7.59 25.91 4.49
N LEU A 260 6.54 26.73 4.48
CA LEU A 260 6.62 28.16 4.18
C LEU A 260 7.24 28.94 5.34
N THR A 261 6.95 28.59 6.58
CA THR A 261 7.60 29.22 7.76
C THR A 261 9.08 28.92 7.85
N SER A 262 9.58 27.84 7.23
CA SER A 262 11.01 27.56 7.15
C SER A 262 11.73 28.25 5.97
N ARG A 263 10.98 28.84 5.02
CA ARG A 263 11.54 29.55 3.85
C ARG A 263 11.43 31.05 3.92
N VAL A 264 10.78 31.62 4.93
CA VAL A 264 10.69 33.06 5.16
C VAL A 264 11.61 33.42 6.31
N VAL A 265 12.92 33.35 6.06
CA VAL A 265 13.92 34.12 6.80
C VAL A 265 14.81 34.77 5.78
N PRO A 266 14.97 36.09 5.81
CA PRO A 266 15.72 36.89 4.85
C PRO A 266 17.21 36.60 4.87
#